data_6ec4479341545e0e022701dffd40c17e
#
_entry.id   6ec4479341545e0e022701dffd40c17e
#
_cell.length_a   1.000
_cell.length_b   1.000
_cell.length_c   1.000
_cell.angle_alpha   90.00
_cell.angle_beta   90.00
_cell.angle_gamma   90.00
#
_symmetry.space_group_name_H-M   'P 1'
#
loop_
_entity.id
_entity.type
_entity.pdbx_description
1 polymer ?
#
loop_
_entity_poly.entity_id
_entity_poly.type
_entity_poly.pdbx_seq_one_letter_code
_entity_poly.pdbx_strand_id
1 'polypeptide(L)'
;MIALERIMEIAARGLAIDPAELRRRNFIPAAAFPYRAPAGAVLDAGDYDAALSELLRITDYDELRRRREDARRAGRLFGIGFAAGVEPSGSNMAY
;
A
#
# COMPACT_ATOMS: atom_id res chain seq x y z
N MET A 1 -10.89 2.92 6.20
CA MET A 1 -9.57 2.90 5.54
C MET A 1 -8.41 2.96 6.54
N ILE A 2 -8.34 3.94 7.43
CA ILE A 2 -7.25 4.07 8.43
C ILE A 2 -7.00 2.79 9.23
N ALA A 3 -8.06 2.13 9.71
CA ALA A 3 -7.92 0.91 10.51
C ALA A 3 -7.26 -0.24 9.72
N LEU A 4 -7.65 -0.44 8.47
CA LEU A 4 -7.09 -1.49 7.61
C LEU A 4 -5.61 -1.21 7.31
N GLU A 5 -5.26 0.02 6.97
CA GLU A 5 -3.88 0.40 6.70
C GLU A 5 -2.99 0.24 7.96
N ARG A 6 -3.54 0.55 9.14
CA ARG A 6 -2.85 0.31 10.40
C ARG A 6 -2.61 -1.17 10.68
N ILE A 7 -3.59 -2.02 10.37
CA ILE A 7 -3.46 -3.48 10.50
C ILE A 7 -2.38 -4.00 9.55
N MET A 8 -2.32 -3.50 8.31
CA MET A 8 -1.26 -3.89 7.36
C MET A 8 0.14 -3.54 7.88
N GLU A 9 0.31 -2.39 8.52
CA GLU A 9 1.59 -2.00 9.14
C GLU A 9 1.96 -2.91 10.32
N ILE A 10 1.00 -3.26 11.16
CA ILE A 10 1.21 -4.17 12.30
C ILE A 10 1.56 -5.57 11.80
N ALA A 11 0.83 -6.07 10.79
CA ALA A 11 1.08 -7.37 10.19
C ALA A 11 2.48 -7.44 9.54
N ALA A 12 2.86 -6.41 8.80
CA ALA A 12 4.19 -6.34 8.18
C ALA A 12 5.32 -6.47 9.22
N ARG A 13 5.18 -5.78 10.35
CA ARG A 13 6.14 -5.90 11.46
C ARG A 13 6.14 -7.30 12.07
N GLY A 14 4.98 -7.85 12.35
CA GLY A 14 4.85 -9.19 12.94
C GLY A 14 5.39 -10.30 12.05
N LEU A 15 5.30 -10.13 10.74
CA LEU A 15 5.79 -11.07 9.74
C LEU A 15 7.25 -10.80 9.31
N ALA A 16 7.85 -9.71 9.80
CA ALA A 16 9.16 -9.23 9.35
C ALA A 16 9.24 -9.04 7.82
N ILE A 17 8.14 -8.56 7.23
CA ILE A 17 8.04 -8.25 5.79
C ILE A 17 8.00 -6.72 5.64
N ASP A 18 8.63 -6.21 4.57
CA ASP A 18 8.52 -4.80 4.25
C ASP A 18 7.06 -4.41 3.99
N PRO A 19 6.57 -3.27 4.52
CA PRO A 19 5.17 -2.88 4.36
C PRO A 19 4.70 -2.68 2.92
N ALA A 20 5.59 -2.22 2.03
CA ALA A 20 5.29 -2.11 0.61
C ALA A 20 5.18 -3.51 -0.03
N GLU A 21 6.09 -4.40 0.31
CA GLU A 21 6.08 -5.78 -0.19
C GLU A 21 4.84 -6.56 0.30
N LEU A 22 4.42 -6.37 1.55
CA LEU A 22 3.20 -6.99 2.04
C LEU A 22 1.97 -6.55 1.23
N ARG A 23 1.88 -5.26 0.89
CA ARG A 23 0.80 -4.74 0.04
C ARG A 23 0.86 -5.32 -1.36
N ARG A 24 2.06 -5.37 -1.96
CA ARG A 24 2.29 -5.96 -3.28
C ARG A 24 1.75 -7.39 -3.38
N ARG A 25 2.01 -8.21 -2.37
CA ARG A 25 1.53 -9.60 -2.31
C ARG A 25 0.01 -9.72 -2.21
N ASN A 26 -0.66 -8.68 -1.76
CA ASN A 26 -2.11 -8.65 -1.59
C ASN A 26 -2.85 -7.89 -2.70
N PHE A 27 -2.14 -7.32 -3.66
CA PHE A 27 -2.77 -6.62 -4.77
C PHE A 27 -3.41 -7.58 -5.75
N ILE A 28 -4.51 -7.12 -6.35
CA ILE A 28 -5.14 -7.79 -7.49
C ILE A 28 -4.20 -7.63 -8.69
N PRO A 29 -3.74 -8.73 -9.32
CA PRO A 29 -2.89 -8.63 -10.50
C PRO A 29 -3.63 -7.94 -11.66
N ALA A 30 -2.92 -7.16 -12.47
CA ALA A 30 -3.50 -6.46 -13.62
C ALA A 30 -4.25 -7.41 -14.57
N ALA A 31 -3.76 -8.63 -14.76
CA ALA A 31 -4.39 -9.65 -15.61
C ALA A 31 -5.70 -10.23 -15.03
N ALA A 32 -6.02 -9.95 -13.76
CA ALA A 32 -7.25 -10.48 -13.12
C ALA A 32 -8.44 -9.54 -13.27
N PHE A 33 -8.28 -8.37 -13.86
CA PHE A 33 -9.38 -7.44 -14.09
C PHE A 33 -10.21 -7.86 -15.34
N PRO A 34 -11.53 -7.57 -15.36
CA PRO A 34 -12.33 -7.04 -14.26
C PRO A 34 -12.45 -8.03 -13.09
N TYR A 35 -12.32 -7.53 -11.88
CA TYR A 35 -12.30 -8.36 -10.67
C TYR A 35 -13.55 -8.12 -9.81
N ARG A 36 -14.22 -9.21 -9.43
CA ARG A 36 -15.33 -9.15 -8.48
C ARG A 36 -14.83 -9.42 -7.08
N ALA A 37 -14.89 -8.41 -6.24
CA ALA A 37 -14.53 -8.54 -4.83
C ALA A 37 -15.53 -9.44 -4.06
N PRO A 38 -15.11 -10.11 -3.00
CA PRO A 38 -16.01 -10.94 -2.18
C PRO A 38 -17.23 -10.19 -1.65
N ALA A 39 -17.11 -8.89 -1.40
CA ALA A 39 -18.20 -8.02 -0.94
C ALA A 39 -19.13 -7.57 -2.08
N GLY A 40 -18.93 -8.05 -3.31
CA GLY A 40 -19.81 -7.80 -4.46
C GLY A 40 -19.40 -6.64 -5.35
N ALA A 41 -18.48 -5.77 -4.95
CA ALA A 41 -17.98 -4.69 -5.79
C ALA A 41 -17.25 -5.24 -7.02
N VAL A 42 -17.41 -4.59 -8.15
CA VAL A 42 -16.70 -4.91 -9.39
C VAL A 42 -15.66 -3.82 -9.64
N LEU A 43 -14.40 -4.23 -9.69
CA LEU A 43 -13.28 -3.38 -10.07
C LEU A 43 -12.98 -3.62 -11.55
N ASP A 44 -13.11 -2.58 -12.36
CA ASP A 44 -13.12 -2.68 -13.82
C ASP A 44 -11.71 -2.85 -14.42
N ALA A 45 -10.74 -2.06 -13.95
CA ALA A 45 -9.37 -2.08 -14.44
C ALA A 45 -8.41 -1.55 -13.37
N GLY A 46 -7.14 -1.90 -13.48
CA GLY A 46 -6.08 -1.35 -12.61
C GLY A 46 -4.76 -2.07 -12.80
N ASP A 47 -3.71 -1.40 -12.38
CA ASP A 47 -2.36 -1.95 -12.21
C ASP A 47 -1.78 -1.39 -10.92
N TYR A 48 -2.15 -2.02 -9.80
CA TYR A 48 -1.77 -1.55 -8.46
C TYR A 48 -0.28 -1.76 -8.19
N ASP A 49 0.31 -2.77 -8.80
CA ASP A 49 1.75 -3.01 -8.68
C ASP A 49 2.57 -1.93 -9.38
N ALA A 50 2.18 -1.55 -10.59
CA ALA A 50 2.82 -0.44 -11.31
C ALA A 50 2.70 0.88 -10.54
N ALA A 51 1.52 1.17 -9.97
CA ALA A 51 1.31 2.37 -9.17
C ALA A 51 2.21 2.38 -7.91
N LEU A 52 2.31 1.26 -7.19
CA LEU A 52 3.21 1.15 -6.05
C LEU A 52 4.67 1.27 -6.48
N SER A 53 5.07 0.61 -7.55
CA SER A 53 6.44 0.67 -8.05
C SER A 53 6.86 2.09 -8.41
N GLU A 54 5.98 2.86 -9.06
CA GLU A 54 6.23 4.26 -9.38
C GLU A 54 6.31 5.12 -8.12
N LEU A 55 5.42 4.91 -7.13
CA LEU A 55 5.49 5.61 -5.85
C LEU A 55 6.83 5.38 -5.15
N LEU A 56 7.29 4.13 -5.08
CA LEU A 56 8.56 3.79 -4.45
C LEU A 56 9.75 4.44 -5.16
N ARG A 57 9.68 4.53 -6.50
CA ARG A 57 10.70 5.16 -7.33
C ARG A 57 10.77 6.66 -7.12
N ILE A 58 9.64 7.38 -7.22
CA ILE A 58 9.62 8.85 -7.11
C ILE A 58 9.92 9.37 -5.71
N THR A 59 9.66 8.54 -4.68
CA THR A 59 9.95 8.89 -3.29
C THR A 59 11.36 8.47 -2.84
N ASP A 60 12.11 7.79 -3.69
CA ASP A 60 13.37 7.14 -3.32
C ASP A 60 13.24 6.35 -2.02
N TYR A 61 12.37 5.36 -2.05
CA TYR A 61 11.98 4.61 -0.84
C TYR A 61 13.18 3.96 -0.12
N ASP A 62 14.16 3.50 -0.87
CA ASP A 62 15.36 2.91 -0.28
C ASP A 62 16.16 3.94 0.51
N GLU A 63 16.25 5.18 0.02
CA GLU A 63 16.85 6.28 0.77
C GLU A 63 16.06 6.61 2.03
N LEU A 64 14.73 6.65 1.96
CA LEU A 64 13.89 6.87 3.14
C LEU A 64 14.11 5.77 4.20
N ARG A 65 14.28 4.52 3.78
CA ARG A 65 14.60 3.40 4.69
C ARG A 65 15.95 3.59 5.36
N ARG A 66 16.97 4.00 4.59
CA ARG A 66 18.31 4.31 5.15
C ARG A 66 18.23 5.44 6.17
N ARG A 67 17.55 6.53 5.84
CA ARG A 67 17.37 7.68 6.76
C ARG A 67 16.66 7.27 8.05
N ARG A 68 15.67 6.39 7.97
CA ARG A 68 15.00 5.84 9.16
C ARG A 68 15.96 5.06 10.04
N GLU A 69 16.78 4.22 9.45
CA GLU A 69 17.76 3.42 10.19
C GLU A 69 18.83 4.30 10.84
N ASP A 70 19.34 5.29 10.12
CA ASP A 70 20.32 6.24 10.65
C ASP A 70 19.73 7.08 11.79
N ALA A 71 18.50 7.52 11.66
CA ALA A 71 17.79 8.23 12.73
C ALA A 71 17.68 7.35 13.99
N ARG A 72 17.30 6.07 13.81
CA ARG A 72 17.21 5.11 14.91
C ARG A 72 18.56 4.93 15.63
N ARG A 73 19.65 4.77 14.88
CA ARG A 73 21.01 4.66 15.44
C ARG A 73 21.43 5.91 16.20
N ALA A 74 20.96 7.07 15.75
CA ALA A 74 21.21 8.36 16.42
C ALA A 74 20.22 8.68 17.56
N GLY A 75 19.36 7.72 17.97
CA GLY A 75 18.37 7.91 19.03
C GLY A 75 17.21 8.83 18.63
N ARG A 76 16.96 9.04 17.33
CA ARG A 76 15.89 9.88 16.80
C ARG A 76 14.76 9.05 16.22
N LEU A 77 13.58 9.62 16.19
CA LEU A 77 12.41 9.00 15.55
C LEU A 77 12.28 9.50 14.11
N PHE A 78 12.09 8.58 13.20
CA PHE A 78 11.76 8.84 11.80
C PHE A 78 10.72 7.80 11.33
N GLY A 79 9.54 8.27 10.96
CA GLY A 79 8.44 7.41 10.54
C GLY A 79 8.28 7.38 9.02
N ILE A 80 7.94 6.21 8.49
CA ILE A 80 7.48 6.01 7.11
C ILE A 80 6.15 5.30 7.21
N GLY A 81 5.15 5.78 6.50
CA GLY A 81 3.84 5.15 6.42
C GLY A 81 3.38 5.02 4.98
N PHE A 82 2.57 4.00 4.73
CA PHE A 82 1.88 3.78 3.46
C PHE A 82 0.37 3.86 3.66
N ALA A 83 -0.31 4.32 2.63
CA ALA A 83 -1.74 4.15 2.50
C ALA A 83 -2.06 3.80 1.05
N ALA A 84 -2.91 2.80 0.86
CA ALA A 84 -3.42 2.42 -0.44
C ALA A 84 -4.95 2.43 -0.40
N GLY A 85 -5.56 3.02 -1.41
CA GLY A 85 -7.00 3.09 -1.50
C GLY A 85 -7.45 3.10 -2.96
N VAL A 86 -8.59 2.49 -3.21
CA VAL A 86 -9.29 2.58 -4.50
C VAL A 86 -10.48 3.49 -4.31
N GLU A 87 -10.48 4.62 -5.01
CA GLU A 87 -11.57 5.59 -4.99
C GLU A 87 -12.58 5.23 -6.07
N PRO A 88 -13.85 5.03 -5.75
CA PRO A 88 -14.88 4.80 -6.74
C PRO A 88 -15.30 6.13 -7.41
N SER A 89 -14.39 6.70 -8.20
CA SER A 89 -14.67 7.96 -8.91
C SER A 89 -15.80 7.78 -9.93
N GLY A 90 -16.71 8.73 -9.97
CA GLY A 90 -17.86 8.68 -10.85
C GLY A 90 -18.96 7.71 -10.40
N SER A 91 -18.89 7.11 -9.21
CA SER A 91 -19.97 6.33 -8.67
C SER A 91 -21.21 7.22 -8.45
N ASN A 92 -22.37 6.72 -8.86
CA ASN A 92 -23.62 7.37 -8.51
C ASN A 92 -23.82 7.23 -6.98
N MET A 93 -23.71 8.34 -6.27
CA MET A 93 -23.87 8.41 -4.82
C MET A 93 -25.35 8.35 -4.38
N ALA A 94 -26.23 7.84 -5.21
CA ALA A 94 -27.62 7.57 -4.84
C ALA A 94 -27.66 6.32 -3.94
N TYR A 95 -27.46 6.54 -2.67
CA TYR A 95 -27.71 5.55 -1.61
C TYR A 95 -29.06 5.85 -0.97
#